data_41142bfd7ff0efee372f7e7a73eca574
#
_entry.id   41142bfd7ff0efee372f7e7a73eca574
#
_cell.length_a   1.000
_cell.length_b   1.000
_cell.length_c   1.000
_cell.angle_alpha   90.00
_cell.angle_beta   90.00
_cell.angle_gamma   90.00
#
_symmetry.space_group_name_H-M   'P 1'
#
loop_
_entity.id
_entity.type
_entity.pdbx_description
1 polymer ?
#
loop_
_entity_poly.entity_id
_entity_poly.type
_entity_poly.pdbx_seq_one_letter_code
_entity_poly.pdbx_strand_id
1 'polypeptide(L)'
;MYSKNGCRKNCRIPGWKTTAGSSKANGNIPKGVARDYPLYKVRGFILDVGRKTFTMDWLEDTVKQMSWYKMNDFQIHLNDNLIPLEHYSQIGEDPMQAYSAFRLESDIKEGGKDGLYKADLTSKDVFYTKDEFRNLIQESRVYGVDIVPEIDTPAHSLALTKVRPDLRHGTYGRDNDHLALKEKYDESLEFVQSI
;
A
#
# COMPACT_ATOMS: atom_id res chain seq x y z
N MET A 1 20.04 -1.68 5.33
CA MET A 1 21.44 -1.59 5.77
C MET A 1 21.49 -2.14 7.18
N TYR A 2 21.90 -3.38 7.37
CA TYR A 2 22.18 -3.84 8.72
C TYR A 2 23.22 -2.89 9.30
N SER A 3 22.85 -2.12 10.30
CA SER A 3 23.76 -1.27 11.03
C SER A 3 24.95 -2.16 11.46
N LYS A 4 26.17 -1.66 11.37
CA LYS A 4 27.37 -2.34 11.88
C LYS A 4 27.24 -2.72 13.37
N ASN A 5 26.23 -2.23 14.03
CA ASN A 5 25.82 -2.55 15.39
C ASN A 5 24.68 -3.55 15.45
N GLY A 6 24.31 -4.14 14.31
CA GLY A 6 23.26 -5.12 14.22
C GLY A 6 23.48 -6.26 15.18
N CYS A 7 22.51 -6.47 15.99
CA CYS A 7 22.27 -7.62 16.85
C CYS A 7 23.49 -8.21 17.54
N ARG A 8 24.16 -7.42 18.36
CA ARG A 8 25.33 -7.89 19.12
C ARG A 8 24.96 -8.65 20.39
N LYS A 9 23.78 -8.44 20.92
CA LYS A 9 23.34 -9.12 22.15
C LYS A 9 21.83 -9.29 22.07
N ASN A 10 21.39 -10.53 21.89
CA ASN A 10 19.99 -10.89 21.90
C ASN A 10 19.13 -10.13 20.88
N CYS A 11 19.19 -10.51 19.62
CA CYS A 11 18.15 -10.18 18.67
C CYS A 11 16.85 -10.86 19.10
N ARG A 12 16.26 -10.38 20.17
CA ARG A 12 14.86 -10.61 20.47
C ARG A 12 14.09 -9.52 19.78
N ILE A 13 13.39 -9.87 18.72
CA ILE A 13 12.33 -9.03 18.22
C ILE A 13 11.36 -8.85 19.39
N PRO A 14 11.07 -7.62 19.86
CA PRO A 14 10.16 -7.42 20.96
C PRO A 14 8.82 -8.10 20.65
N GLY A 15 8.33 -8.93 21.57
CA GLY A 15 7.07 -9.65 21.41
C GLY A 15 7.16 -11.02 20.75
N TRP A 16 8.30 -11.43 20.25
CA TRP A 16 8.47 -12.78 19.71
C TRP A 16 8.75 -13.76 20.83
N LYS A 17 7.73 -14.50 21.21
CA LYS A 17 7.92 -15.80 21.86
C LYS A 17 8.51 -16.71 20.79
N THR A 18 9.68 -17.25 21.02
CA THR A 18 10.27 -18.31 20.20
C THR A 18 9.34 -19.53 20.23
N THR A 19 8.28 -19.50 19.47
CA THR A 19 7.64 -20.72 19.02
C THR A 19 8.54 -21.26 17.91
N ALA A 20 9.73 -21.66 18.28
CA ALA A 20 10.54 -22.47 17.41
C ALA A 20 9.70 -23.66 17.04
N GLY A 21 9.29 -23.73 15.80
CA GLY A 21 8.59 -24.87 15.24
C GLY A 21 9.46 -26.12 15.14
N SER A 22 10.52 -26.21 15.93
CA SER A 22 11.29 -27.42 16.13
C SER A 22 11.29 -27.72 17.62
N SER A 23 10.60 -28.76 17.97
CA SER A 23 10.61 -29.42 19.28
C SER A 23 12.01 -29.85 19.74
N LYS A 24 13.05 -29.55 19.00
CA LYS A 24 14.43 -29.92 19.23
C LYS A 24 15.39 -28.76 19.52
N ALA A 25 14.96 -27.53 19.30
CA ALA A 25 15.76 -26.35 19.64
C ALA A 25 15.47 -26.00 21.10
N ASN A 26 16.22 -26.49 22.04
CA ASN A 26 16.13 -26.20 23.48
C ASN A 26 16.38 -24.71 23.81
N GLY A 27 16.01 -23.76 22.94
CA GLY A 27 16.28 -22.35 23.11
C GLY A 27 17.75 -21.96 23.06
N ASN A 28 18.65 -22.90 22.82
CA ASN A 28 20.09 -22.66 22.75
C ASN A 28 20.48 -22.23 21.32
N ILE A 29 21.15 -21.10 21.24
CA ILE A 29 21.80 -20.67 19.99
C ILE A 29 23.12 -21.43 19.88
N PRO A 30 23.40 -22.18 18.81
CA PRO A 30 24.64 -22.88 18.62
C PRO A 30 25.83 -21.92 18.69
N LYS A 31 26.88 -22.30 19.38
CA LYS A 31 28.12 -21.54 19.48
C LYS A 31 28.86 -21.63 18.15
N GLY A 32 29.11 -20.50 17.51
CA GLY A 32 29.79 -20.48 16.20
C GLY A 32 29.86 -19.11 15.60
N VAL A 33 30.42 -19.01 14.41
CA VAL A 33 30.47 -17.81 13.58
C VAL A 33 29.67 -18.09 12.31
N ALA A 34 28.58 -17.37 12.12
CA ALA A 34 27.83 -17.37 10.86
C ALA A 34 28.15 -16.09 10.09
N ARG A 35 28.52 -16.23 8.81
CA ARG A 35 28.63 -15.13 7.87
C ARG A 35 27.50 -15.24 6.87
N ASP A 36 26.59 -14.29 6.93
CA ASP A 36 25.39 -14.26 6.09
C ASP A 36 25.21 -12.85 5.52
N TYR A 37 24.87 -12.79 4.24
CA TYR A 37 24.60 -11.55 3.54
C TYR A 37 23.58 -11.78 2.40
N PRO A 38 22.70 -10.83 2.13
CA PRO A 38 21.73 -10.99 1.06
C PRO A 38 22.38 -10.85 -0.30
N LEU A 39 22.02 -11.70 -1.27
CA LEU A 39 22.42 -11.57 -2.66
C LEU A 39 21.72 -10.40 -3.36
N TYR A 40 20.48 -10.10 -2.96
CA TYR A 40 19.66 -9.04 -3.53
C TYR A 40 19.45 -7.91 -2.52
N LYS A 41 19.54 -6.67 -3.01
CA LYS A 41 19.28 -5.48 -2.18
C LYS A 41 17.81 -5.41 -1.77
N VAL A 42 16.90 -5.60 -2.73
CA VAL A 42 15.46 -5.59 -2.53
C VAL A 42 14.97 -7.01 -2.35
N ARG A 43 14.27 -7.25 -1.27
CA ARG A 43 13.63 -8.53 -0.92
C ARG A 43 12.24 -8.18 -0.43
N GLY A 44 11.40 -7.77 -1.38
CA GLY A 44 10.12 -7.15 -1.12
C GLY A 44 8.94 -8.10 -1.11
N PHE A 45 7.86 -7.60 -0.56
CA PHE A 45 6.52 -8.15 -0.65
C PHE A 45 5.56 -7.03 -1.03
N ILE A 46 4.63 -7.32 -1.94
CA ILE A 46 3.58 -6.39 -2.36
C ILE A 46 2.26 -6.90 -1.82
N LEU A 47 1.48 -6.00 -1.21
CA LEU A 47 0.14 -6.30 -0.71
C LEU A 47 -0.85 -5.31 -1.30
N ASP A 48 -1.88 -5.84 -1.93
CA ASP A 48 -3.01 -5.05 -2.41
C ASP A 48 -4.04 -4.88 -1.27
N VAL A 49 -4.08 -3.68 -0.71
CA VAL A 49 -5.08 -3.28 0.30
C VAL A 49 -6.24 -2.50 -0.34
N GLY A 50 -6.09 -2.08 -1.59
CA GLY A 50 -7.13 -1.40 -2.35
C GLY A 50 -8.32 -2.32 -2.58
N ARG A 51 -8.08 -3.52 -3.13
CA ARG A 51 -9.14 -4.49 -3.43
C ARG A 51 -9.61 -5.28 -2.23
N LYS A 52 -8.75 -5.49 -1.24
CA LYS A 52 -9.08 -6.21 -0.02
C LYS A 52 -8.53 -5.49 1.20
N THR A 53 -9.39 -5.30 2.20
CA THR A 53 -9.03 -4.61 3.44
C THR A 53 -8.23 -5.50 4.37
N PHE A 54 -7.24 -4.89 5.04
CA PHE A 54 -6.45 -5.50 6.11
C PHE A 54 -6.40 -4.53 7.29
N THR A 55 -6.38 -5.05 8.50
CA THR A 55 -6.24 -4.22 9.70
C THR A 55 -4.81 -3.73 9.86
N MET A 56 -4.60 -2.65 10.62
CA MET A 56 -3.27 -2.15 10.92
C MET A 56 -2.43 -3.22 11.65
N ASP A 57 -3.01 -3.91 12.63
CA ASP A 57 -2.37 -5.02 13.36
C ASP A 57 -1.84 -6.10 12.40
N TRP A 58 -2.63 -6.39 11.34
CA TRP A 58 -2.21 -7.38 10.35
C TRP A 58 -0.99 -6.91 9.53
N LEU A 59 -0.94 -5.63 9.19
CA LEU A 59 0.21 -5.02 8.49
C LEU A 59 1.46 -5.05 9.38
N GLU A 60 1.32 -4.69 10.66
CA GLU A 60 2.40 -4.74 11.64
C GLU A 60 2.93 -6.16 11.84
N ASP A 61 2.05 -7.14 11.93
CA ASP A 61 2.45 -8.54 12.05
C ASP A 61 3.12 -9.05 10.77
N THR A 62 2.69 -8.57 9.60
CA THR A 62 3.36 -8.85 8.33
C THR A 62 4.79 -8.29 8.32
N VAL A 63 5.00 -7.06 8.79
CA VAL A 63 6.33 -6.47 8.95
C VAL A 63 7.23 -7.34 9.83
N LYS A 64 6.72 -7.82 10.96
CA LYS A 64 7.47 -8.71 11.87
C LYS A 64 7.86 -10.02 11.18
N GLN A 65 6.93 -10.61 10.39
CA GLN A 65 7.19 -11.81 9.62
C GLN A 65 8.23 -11.56 8.51
N MET A 66 8.11 -10.46 7.78
CA MET A 66 9.08 -10.06 6.76
C MET A 66 10.49 -9.92 7.34
N SER A 67 10.61 -9.26 8.49
CA SER A 67 11.88 -9.14 9.20
C SER A 67 12.49 -10.51 9.56
N TRP A 68 11.65 -11.46 9.96
CA TRP A 68 12.10 -12.83 10.23
C TRP A 68 12.68 -13.53 9.00
N TYR A 69 12.06 -13.33 7.86
CA TYR A 69 12.54 -13.87 6.59
C TYR A 69 13.60 -12.99 5.92
N LYS A 70 14.11 -11.97 6.62
CA LYS A 70 15.12 -11.02 6.09
C LYS A 70 14.65 -10.26 4.85
N MET A 71 13.36 -10.07 4.70
CA MET A 71 12.77 -9.16 3.70
C MET A 71 12.89 -7.72 4.21
N ASN A 72 12.95 -6.77 3.30
CA ASN A 72 13.27 -5.39 3.65
C ASN A 72 12.43 -4.30 2.96
N ASP A 73 11.58 -4.65 2.02
CA ASP A 73 10.74 -3.68 1.31
C ASP A 73 9.29 -4.20 1.30
N PHE A 74 8.38 -3.44 1.92
CA PHE A 74 6.96 -3.75 1.94
C PHE A 74 6.19 -2.72 1.13
N GLN A 75 5.82 -3.06 -0.09
CA GLN A 75 5.01 -2.21 -0.96
C GLN A 75 3.53 -2.43 -0.65
N ILE A 76 2.83 -1.34 -0.36
CA ILE A 76 1.41 -1.34 -0.03
C ILE A 76 0.66 -0.61 -1.13
N HIS A 77 -0.10 -1.34 -1.92
CA HIS A 77 -0.91 -0.86 -3.02
C HIS A 77 -2.24 -0.31 -2.47
N LEU A 78 -2.36 1.02 -2.45
CA LEU A 78 -3.36 1.73 -1.64
C LEU A 78 -4.68 2.01 -2.38
N ASN A 79 -4.67 2.00 -3.71
CA ASN A 79 -5.86 2.28 -4.51
C ASN A 79 -6.04 1.27 -5.63
N ASP A 80 -7.28 0.87 -5.84
CA ASP A 80 -7.65 0.05 -7.00
C ASP A 80 -9.19 -0.05 -7.12
N ASN A 81 -9.65 -0.70 -8.20
CA ASN A 81 -11.04 -1.08 -8.42
C ASN A 81 -11.20 -2.60 -8.42
N LEU A 82 -12.37 -3.04 -7.96
CA LEU A 82 -12.58 -4.45 -7.63
C LEU A 82 -12.79 -5.35 -8.84
N ILE A 83 -13.41 -4.83 -9.90
CA ILE A 83 -13.78 -5.59 -11.10
C ILE A 83 -13.49 -4.80 -12.36
N PRO A 84 -13.31 -5.51 -13.51
CA PRO A 84 -13.18 -4.87 -14.81
C PRO A 84 -14.38 -3.99 -15.12
N LEU A 85 -14.14 -2.74 -15.49
CA LEU A 85 -15.20 -1.76 -15.72
C LEU A 85 -16.06 -2.08 -16.96
N GLU A 86 -15.49 -2.80 -17.92
CA GLU A 86 -16.24 -3.30 -19.07
C GLU A 86 -17.42 -4.20 -18.66
N HIS A 87 -17.33 -4.87 -17.52
CA HIS A 87 -18.42 -5.71 -17.03
C HIS A 87 -19.67 -4.86 -16.72
N TYR A 88 -19.51 -3.70 -16.08
CA TYR A 88 -20.62 -2.78 -15.82
C TYR A 88 -21.29 -2.29 -17.10
N SER A 89 -20.48 -1.92 -18.10
CA SER A 89 -20.99 -1.48 -19.39
C SER A 89 -21.74 -2.59 -20.13
N GLN A 90 -21.31 -3.86 -20.04
CA GLN A 90 -21.95 -5.00 -20.67
C GLN A 90 -23.32 -5.32 -20.08
N ILE A 91 -23.52 -5.10 -18.77
CA ILE A 91 -24.79 -5.33 -18.08
C ILE A 91 -25.68 -4.08 -18.05
N GLY A 92 -25.25 -2.98 -18.70
CA GLY A 92 -26.00 -1.74 -18.78
C GLY A 92 -25.90 -0.82 -17.55
N GLU A 93 -24.92 -1.06 -16.68
CA GLU A 93 -24.63 -0.22 -15.52
C GLU A 93 -23.56 0.84 -15.84
N ASP A 94 -23.56 1.93 -15.10
CA ASP A 94 -22.53 2.97 -15.20
C ASP A 94 -21.21 2.49 -14.56
N PRO A 95 -20.11 2.38 -15.31
CA PRO A 95 -18.80 2.00 -14.76
C PRO A 95 -18.33 2.88 -13.60
N MET A 96 -18.78 4.14 -13.52
CA MET A 96 -18.45 5.04 -12.41
C MET A 96 -19.08 4.60 -11.08
N GLN A 97 -20.06 3.70 -11.09
CA GLN A 97 -20.66 3.11 -9.90
C GLN A 97 -19.87 1.92 -9.38
N ALA A 98 -18.92 1.39 -10.15
CA ALA A 98 -18.09 0.28 -9.72
C ALA A 98 -17.35 0.62 -8.43
N TYR A 99 -17.13 -0.39 -7.60
CA TYR A 99 -16.34 -0.23 -6.38
C TYR A 99 -14.92 0.20 -6.71
N SER A 100 -14.44 1.21 -5.99
CA SER A 100 -13.07 1.68 -6.04
C SER A 100 -12.63 2.11 -4.64
N ALA A 101 -11.36 1.94 -4.34
CA ALA A 101 -10.82 2.30 -3.05
C ALA A 101 -9.61 3.22 -3.15
N PHE A 102 -9.48 4.07 -2.14
CA PHE A 102 -8.27 4.79 -1.79
C PHE A 102 -8.09 4.69 -0.28
N ARG A 103 -7.14 3.89 0.17
CA ARG A 103 -7.04 3.43 1.56
C ARG A 103 -6.26 4.34 2.50
N LEU A 104 -5.63 5.37 1.99
CA LEU A 104 -4.94 6.35 2.84
C LEU A 104 -5.82 7.58 3.06
N GLU A 105 -5.85 8.09 4.28
CA GLU A 105 -6.51 9.35 4.58
C GLU A 105 -5.94 10.49 3.73
N SER A 106 -6.82 11.25 3.07
CA SER A 106 -6.49 12.39 2.23
C SER A 106 -7.28 13.63 2.64
N ASP A 107 -6.67 14.80 2.46
CA ASP A 107 -7.33 16.09 2.67
C ASP A 107 -8.19 16.51 1.47
N ILE A 108 -8.17 15.72 0.39
CA ILE A 108 -9.00 15.97 -0.80
C ILE A 108 -10.44 15.60 -0.47
N LYS A 109 -11.27 16.63 -0.39
CA LYS A 109 -12.71 16.54 -0.04
C LYS A 109 -13.56 17.13 -1.13
N GLU A 110 -14.78 16.60 -1.26
CA GLU A 110 -15.79 17.12 -2.17
C GLU A 110 -15.95 18.64 -2.00
N GLY A 111 -16.06 19.35 -3.14
CA GLY A 111 -16.17 20.81 -3.19
C GLY A 111 -14.84 21.55 -3.06
N GLY A 112 -13.75 20.90 -2.71
CA GLY A 112 -12.42 21.54 -2.63
C GLY A 112 -11.93 22.08 -3.97
N LYS A 113 -10.93 22.98 -3.92
CA LYS A 113 -10.40 23.70 -5.09
C LYS A 113 -11.52 24.31 -5.96
N ASP A 114 -12.32 25.20 -5.38
CA ASP A 114 -13.40 25.93 -6.08
C ASP A 114 -14.48 25.02 -6.70
N GLY A 115 -14.79 23.92 -6.00
CA GLY A 115 -15.79 22.96 -6.46
C GLY A 115 -15.30 21.98 -7.53
N LEU A 116 -14.00 21.92 -7.76
CA LEU A 116 -13.40 21.05 -8.76
C LEU A 116 -13.49 19.57 -8.38
N TYR A 117 -13.39 19.26 -7.06
CA TYR A 117 -13.50 17.90 -6.55
C TYR A 117 -14.98 17.50 -6.40
N LYS A 118 -15.35 16.37 -7.00
CA LYS A 118 -16.74 15.87 -7.02
C LYS A 118 -17.02 14.80 -5.98
N ALA A 119 -16.00 14.37 -5.24
CA ALA A 119 -16.11 13.41 -4.14
C ALA A 119 -14.91 13.53 -3.19
N ASP A 120 -15.04 12.94 -2.00
CA ASP A 120 -13.89 12.68 -1.14
C ASP A 120 -13.01 11.60 -1.78
N LEU A 121 -11.68 11.75 -1.69
CA LEU A 121 -10.76 10.73 -2.20
C LEU A 121 -10.70 9.51 -1.28
N THR A 122 -10.64 9.74 0.04
CA THR A 122 -10.56 8.66 1.03
C THR A 122 -11.77 7.74 0.97
N SER A 123 -11.52 6.43 0.96
CA SER A 123 -12.59 5.42 1.05
C SER A 123 -13.45 5.62 2.30
N LYS A 124 -14.78 5.43 2.16
CA LYS A 124 -15.73 5.61 3.28
C LYS A 124 -15.87 4.37 4.15
N ASP A 125 -15.53 3.21 3.64
CA ASP A 125 -15.65 1.92 4.30
C ASP A 125 -14.48 1.63 5.25
N VAL A 126 -13.27 1.50 4.70
CA VAL A 126 -12.05 1.24 5.46
C VAL A 126 -10.90 2.06 4.88
N PHE A 127 -10.16 2.70 5.74
CA PHE A 127 -8.95 3.45 5.39
C PHE A 127 -7.98 3.47 6.56
N TYR A 128 -6.73 3.83 6.31
CA TYR A 128 -5.71 4.09 7.31
C TYR A 128 -5.58 5.58 7.51
N THR A 129 -5.60 6.04 8.75
CA THR A 129 -5.32 7.44 9.06
C THR A 129 -3.85 7.78 8.75
N LYS A 130 -3.58 9.06 8.52
CA LYS A 130 -2.20 9.53 8.30
C LYS A 130 -1.28 9.17 9.48
N ASP A 131 -1.81 9.22 10.70
CA ASP A 131 -1.02 8.94 11.90
C ASP A 131 -0.75 7.44 12.07
N GLU A 132 -1.74 6.57 11.86
CA GLU A 132 -1.53 5.12 11.85
C GLU A 132 -0.49 4.71 10.80
N PHE A 133 -0.59 5.28 9.60
CA PHE A 133 0.33 4.93 8.51
C PHE A 133 1.75 5.46 8.77
N ARG A 134 1.90 6.66 9.35
CA ARG A 134 3.20 7.19 9.79
C ARG A 134 3.83 6.31 10.87
N ASN A 135 3.03 5.86 11.83
CA ASN A 135 3.49 4.97 12.89
C ASN A 135 3.95 3.64 12.30
N LEU A 136 3.20 3.05 11.37
CA LEU A 136 3.62 1.85 10.65
C LEU A 136 4.98 2.04 9.97
N ILE A 137 5.20 3.16 9.26
CA ILE A 137 6.49 3.48 8.62
C ILE A 137 7.62 3.59 9.64
N GLN A 138 7.37 4.21 10.79
CA GLN A 138 8.41 4.38 11.82
C GLN A 138 8.75 3.07 12.51
N GLU A 139 7.75 2.29 12.87
CA GLU A 139 7.93 1.01 13.54
C GLU A 139 8.55 -0.05 12.63
N SER A 140 8.15 -0.10 11.36
CA SER A 140 8.70 -1.06 10.40
C SER A 140 10.22 -0.93 10.24
N ARG A 141 10.75 0.29 10.34
CA ARG A 141 12.20 0.54 10.28
C ARG A 141 12.96 -0.09 11.43
N VAL A 142 12.35 -0.24 12.60
CA VAL A 142 12.94 -0.95 13.74
C VAL A 142 13.18 -2.42 13.40
N TYR A 143 12.32 -2.98 12.55
CA TYR A 143 12.40 -4.35 12.05
C TYR A 143 13.26 -4.49 10.79
N GLY A 144 13.82 -3.38 10.27
CA GLY A 144 14.61 -3.36 9.04
C GLY A 144 13.78 -3.51 7.77
N VAL A 145 12.51 -3.13 7.82
CA VAL A 145 11.59 -3.13 6.68
C VAL A 145 11.20 -1.70 6.36
N ASP A 146 11.39 -1.29 5.12
CA ASP A 146 10.92 -0.02 4.61
C ASP A 146 9.52 -0.20 3.98
N ILE A 147 8.59 0.73 4.31
CA ILE A 147 7.26 0.78 3.70
C ILE A 147 7.35 1.62 2.43
N VAL A 148 6.85 1.06 1.33
CA VAL A 148 6.71 1.76 0.04
C VAL A 148 5.21 1.94 -0.22
N PRO A 149 4.63 3.12 0.07
CA PRO A 149 3.25 3.41 -0.29
C PRO A 149 3.15 3.53 -1.81
N GLU A 150 2.18 2.83 -2.39
CA GLU A 150 1.91 2.87 -3.81
C GLU A 150 0.55 3.49 -4.08
N ILE A 151 0.54 4.51 -4.95
CA ILE A 151 -0.66 5.09 -5.54
C ILE A 151 -0.59 4.79 -7.03
N ASP A 152 -1.41 3.86 -7.49
CA ASP A 152 -1.37 3.40 -8.88
C ASP A 152 -2.05 4.40 -9.81
N THR A 153 -1.30 4.77 -10.84
CA THR A 153 -1.69 5.68 -11.92
C THR A 153 -0.91 5.33 -13.19
N PRO A 154 -1.41 5.64 -14.39
CA PRO A 154 -2.69 6.27 -14.73
C PRO A 154 -3.88 5.33 -14.77
N ALA A 155 -3.67 4.01 -14.81
CA ALA A 155 -4.70 2.98 -14.72
C ALA A 155 -5.04 2.68 -13.26
N HIS A 156 -6.03 1.82 -13.01
CA HIS A 156 -6.48 1.46 -11.66
C HIS A 156 -6.88 2.67 -10.79
N SER A 157 -7.24 3.76 -11.46
CA SER A 157 -7.42 5.09 -10.86
C SER A 157 -8.89 5.50 -10.76
N LEU A 158 -9.83 4.55 -10.69
CA LEU A 158 -11.27 4.88 -10.63
C LEU A 158 -11.60 5.75 -9.41
N ALA A 159 -10.96 5.55 -8.26
CA ALA A 159 -11.13 6.41 -7.11
C ALA A 159 -10.74 7.88 -7.43
N LEU A 160 -9.66 8.06 -8.17
CA LEU A 160 -9.16 9.37 -8.60
C LEU A 160 -10.10 10.01 -9.65
N THR A 161 -10.56 9.22 -10.62
CA THR A 161 -11.46 9.72 -11.68
C THR A 161 -12.87 10.01 -11.19
N LYS A 162 -13.30 9.44 -10.06
CA LYS A 162 -14.52 9.87 -9.37
C LYS A 162 -14.39 11.23 -8.71
N VAL A 163 -13.22 11.54 -8.17
CA VAL A 163 -12.92 12.86 -7.58
C VAL A 163 -12.75 13.91 -8.66
N ARG A 164 -12.07 13.58 -9.76
CA ARG A 164 -11.78 14.45 -10.91
C ARG A 164 -12.28 13.82 -12.21
N PRO A 165 -13.61 13.79 -12.43
CA PRO A 165 -14.18 13.19 -13.65
C PRO A 165 -13.72 13.85 -14.94
N ASP A 166 -13.30 15.12 -14.87
CA ASP A 166 -12.75 15.87 -15.99
C ASP A 166 -11.37 15.37 -16.45
N LEU A 167 -10.67 14.65 -15.60
CA LEU A 167 -9.36 14.03 -15.91
C LEU A 167 -9.48 12.58 -16.40
N ARG A 168 -10.69 12.06 -16.53
CA ARG A 168 -10.94 10.69 -16.95
C ARG A 168 -10.61 10.51 -18.44
N HIS A 169 -9.90 9.43 -18.75
CA HIS A 169 -9.67 9.01 -20.13
C HIS A 169 -10.87 8.21 -20.64
N GLY A 170 -11.45 8.68 -21.75
CA GLY A 170 -12.61 8.03 -22.37
C GLY A 170 -13.92 8.23 -21.60
N THR A 171 -15.01 7.77 -22.19
CA THR A 171 -16.37 7.91 -21.65
C THR A 171 -17.03 6.58 -21.35
N TYR A 172 -16.51 5.47 -21.89
CA TYR A 172 -17.11 4.14 -21.78
C TYR A 172 -16.07 3.04 -21.69
N GLY A 173 -16.45 1.92 -21.10
CA GLY A 173 -15.68 0.70 -21.06
C GLY A 173 -14.56 0.70 -20.01
N ARG A 174 -13.54 -0.09 -20.26
CA ARG A 174 -12.46 -0.37 -19.29
C ARG A 174 -11.55 0.83 -19.01
N ASP A 175 -11.51 1.82 -19.89
CA ASP A 175 -10.61 2.97 -19.73
C ASP A 175 -11.18 4.08 -18.84
N ASN A 176 -12.34 3.85 -18.22
CA ASN A 176 -12.95 4.80 -17.27
C ASN A 176 -12.14 5.00 -15.99
N ASP A 177 -11.29 4.07 -15.63
CA ASP A 177 -10.39 4.16 -14.50
C ASP A 177 -9.01 4.74 -14.83
N HIS A 178 -8.81 5.23 -16.04
CA HIS A 178 -7.56 5.82 -16.48
C HIS A 178 -7.60 7.35 -16.45
N LEU A 179 -6.48 7.94 -16.01
CA LEU A 179 -6.25 9.37 -16.18
C LEU A 179 -5.86 9.68 -17.63
N ALA A 180 -6.39 10.79 -18.16
CA ALA A 180 -6.21 11.24 -19.56
C ALA A 180 -4.84 11.90 -19.76
N LEU A 181 -3.75 11.17 -19.61
CA LEU A 181 -2.40 11.71 -19.67
C LEU A 181 -2.04 12.34 -21.02
N LYS A 182 -2.66 11.90 -22.11
CA LYS A 182 -2.35 12.45 -23.42
C LYS A 182 -2.93 13.85 -23.61
N GLU A 183 -4.16 14.07 -23.16
CA GLU A 183 -4.91 15.28 -23.36
C GLU A 183 -4.81 16.27 -22.19
N LYS A 184 -4.51 15.75 -20.98
CA LYS A 184 -4.56 16.50 -19.70
C LYS A 184 -3.41 16.12 -18.77
N TYR A 185 -2.19 16.12 -19.30
CA TYR A 185 -1.02 15.71 -18.55
C TYR A 185 -0.75 16.61 -17.34
N ASP A 186 -0.71 17.91 -17.56
CA ASP A 186 -0.34 18.88 -16.52
C ASP A 186 -1.36 18.89 -15.38
N GLU A 187 -2.65 18.89 -15.69
CA GLU A 187 -3.71 18.85 -14.68
C GLU A 187 -3.74 17.51 -13.94
N SER A 188 -3.47 16.40 -14.62
CA SER A 188 -3.36 15.08 -14.01
C SER A 188 -2.17 15.01 -13.08
N LEU A 189 -1.02 15.54 -13.50
CA LEU A 189 0.20 15.60 -12.68
C LEU A 189 -0.03 16.46 -11.44
N GLU A 190 -0.60 17.67 -11.59
CA GLU A 190 -0.93 18.54 -10.46
C GLU A 190 -1.85 17.85 -9.45
N PHE A 191 -2.87 17.15 -9.96
CA PHE A 191 -3.81 16.42 -9.11
C PHE A 191 -3.11 15.29 -8.33
N VAL A 192 -2.33 14.46 -8.99
CA VAL A 192 -1.60 13.36 -8.34
C VAL A 192 -0.58 13.91 -7.33
N GLN A 193 0.08 15.02 -7.61
CA GLN A 193 1.00 15.67 -6.66
C GLN A 193 0.29 16.29 -5.44
N SER A 194 -1.01 16.51 -5.52
CA SER A 194 -1.81 17.06 -4.41
C SER A 194 -2.30 16.00 -3.43
N ILE A 195 -2.14 14.73 -3.75
CA ILE A 195 -2.51 13.58 -2.91
C ILE A 195 -1.47 13.36 -1.82
#